data_f1cf223c3bfdb16c81f5bd16be56e0f9
#
_entry.id   f1cf223c3bfdb16c81f5bd16be56e0f9
#
_cell.length_a   1.000
_cell.length_b   1.000
_cell.length_c   1.000
_cell.angle_alpha   90.00
_cell.angle_beta   90.00
_cell.angle_gamma   90.00
#
_symmetry.space_group_name_H-M   'P 1'
#
loop_
_entity.id
_entity.type
_entity.pdbx_description
1 polymer ?
#
loop_
_entity_poly.entity_id
_entity_poly.type
_entity_poly.pdbx_seq_one_letter_code
_entity_poly.pdbx_strand_id
1 'polypeptide(L)'
;MAKRIVPDRCCGLVIDVQKFFLSQVDRRLRSKITTNTKNLVRLLGHFRIPVVVTLERPVEQKGILPREIEAQLGDLSETFEKDFFDLSKEKKIKSHLARLKRRQMIVAGCETDVCVLQSCLGLLTLGYEVYVMEELLFSSSRNVDSAIARLKAEGAVFLTYKTLYYELIESVGTDTLPHDLPDMAVVDSAPAKKV
;
A
#
# COMPACT_ATOMS: atom_id res chain seq x y z
N MET A 1 8.18 12.60 19.70
CA MET A 1 6.75 12.26 19.83
C MET A 1 6.46 11.00 19.03
N ALA A 2 5.62 10.11 19.54
CA ALA A 2 5.16 8.96 18.77
C ALA A 2 4.39 9.43 17.53
N LYS A 3 4.69 8.82 16.38
CA LYS A 3 4.00 9.15 15.12
C LYS A 3 2.71 8.30 15.05
N ARG A 4 1.56 8.96 15.10
CA ARG A 4 0.26 8.33 14.85
C ARG A 4 -0.21 8.59 13.44
N ILE A 5 -0.99 7.69 12.89
CA ILE A 5 -1.68 7.88 11.62
C ILE A 5 -2.85 8.83 11.84
N VAL A 6 -2.95 9.83 10.98
CA VAL A 6 -4.02 10.85 11.01
C VAL A 6 -4.65 10.88 9.62
N PRO A 7 -5.95 10.56 9.45
CA PRO A 7 -6.60 10.43 8.14
C PRO A 7 -6.34 11.65 7.22
N ASP A 8 -6.48 12.86 7.76
CA ASP A 8 -6.26 14.10 6.99
C ASP A 8 -4.82 14.36 6.57
N ARG A 9 -3.87 13.58 7.08
CA ARG A 9 -2.46 13.64 6.69
C ARG A 9 -2.05 12.51 5.77
N CYS A 10 -2.93 11.54 5.53
CA CYS A 10 -2.62 10.31 4.80
C CYS A 10 -2.86 10.40 3.30
N CYS A 11 -2.06 9.65 2.55
CA CYS A 11 -2.28 9.26 1.15
C CYS A 11 -1.89 7.79 1.00
N GLY A 12 -2.76 6.99 0.40
CA GLY A 12 -2.46 5.61 0.03
C GLY A 12 -1.63 5.54 -1.25
N LEU A 13 -0.65 4.66 -1.30
CA LEU A 13 0.17 4.36 -2.47
C LEU A 13 0.06 2.86 -2.78
N VAL A 14 -0.57 2.54 -3.89
CA VAL A 14 -0.69 1.16 -4.42
C VAL A 14 0.30 1.02 -5.57
N ILE A 15 1.46 0.43 -5.28
CA ILE A 15 2.60 0.40 -6.19
C ILE A 15 2.55 -0.89 -7.02
N ASP A 16 2.37 -0.76 -8.33
CA ASP A 16 2.58 -1.78 -9.36
C ASP A 16 1.88 -3.13 -9.11
N VAL A 17 0.68 -3.12 -8.52
CA VAL A 17 -0.12 -4.34 -8.31
C VAL A 17 -0.74 -4.79 -9.64
N GLN A 18 0.12 -5.02 -10.64
CA GLN A 18 -0.26 -5.39 -12.01
C GLN A 18 -0.34 -6.91 -12.19
N LYS A 19 -1.11 -7.33 -13.20
CA LYS A 19 -1.30 -8.76 -13.50
C LYS A 19 0.01 -9.51 -13.71
N PHE A 20 0.99 -8.89 -14.35
CA PHE A 20 2.32 -9.46 -14.59
C PHE A 20 3.00 -9.86 -13.26
N PHE A 21 3.13 -8.92 -12.33
CA PHE A 21 3.79 -9.18 -11.05
C PHE A 21 3.01 -10.18 -10.20
N LEU A 22 1.69 -10.06 -10.18
CA LEU A 22 0.82 -11.02 -9.51
C LEU A 22 0.92 -12.44 -10.09
N SER A 23 1.27 -12.58 -11.38
CA SER A 23 1.46 -13.89 -11.99
C SER A 23 2.73 -14.62 -11.53
N GLN A 24 3.69 -13.89 -10.96
CA GLN A 24 4.98 -14.42 -10.51
C GLN A 24 4.93 -15.02 -9.10
N VAL A 25 3.83 -14.82 -8.38
CA VAL A 25 3.61 -15.42 -7.07
C VAL A 25 2.57 -16.54 -7.16
N ASP A 26 2.58 -17.45 -6.16
CA ASP A 26 1.63 -18.55 -6.14
C ASP A 26 0.17 -18.07 -6.06
N ARG A 27 -0.76 -18.95 -6.43
CA ARG A 27 -2.19 -18.62 -6.52
C ARG A 27 -2.77 -18.14 -5.19
N ARG A 28 -2.34 -18.74 -4.06
CA ARG A 28 -2.86 -18.40 -2.73
C ARG A 28 -2.42 -17.00 -2.34
N LEU A 29 -1.12 -16.69 -2.50
CA LEU A 29 -0.57 -15.38 -2.23
C LEU A 29 -1.20 -14.31 -3.15
N ARG A 30 -1.34 -14.60 -4.43
CA ARG A 30 -2.01 -13.72 -5.40
C ARG A 30 -3.41 -13.35 -4.96
N SER A 31 -4.24 -14.35 -4.61
CA SER A 31 -5.60 -14.13 -4.13
C SER A 31 -5.63 -13.28 -2.87
N LYS A 32 -4.72 -13.57 -1.92
CA LYS A 32 -4.57 -12.80 -0.68
C LYS A 32 -4.21 -11.34 -0.97
N ILE A 33 -3.17 -11.08 -1.76
CA ILE A 33 -2.75 -9.72 -2.13
C ILE A 33 -3.90 -8.95 -2.81
N THR A 34 -4.57 -9.56 -3.78
CA THR A 34 -5.69 -8.91 -4.49
C THR A 34 -6.82 -8.55 -3.53
N THR A 35 -7.24 -9.48 -2.67
CA THR A 35 -8.32 -9.25 -1.69
C THR A 35 -7.92 -8.19 -0.67
N ASN A 36 -6.71 -8.27 -0.13
CA ASN A 36 -6.24 -7.35 0.90
C ASN A 36 -6.01 -5.95 0.35
N THR A 37 -5.46 -5.81 -0.86
CA THR A 37 -5.32 -4.50 -1.52
C THR A 37 -6.68 -3.88 -1.81
N LYS A 38 -7.65 -4.67 -2.28
CA LYS A 38 -9.04 -4.23 -2.44
C LYS A 38 -9.60 -3.67 -1.13
N ASN A 39 -9.42 -4.39 -0.02
CA ASN A 39 -9.92 -3.97 1.29
C ASN A 39 -9.20 -2.72 1.81
N LEU A 40 -7.88 -2.60 1.57
CA LEU A 40 -7.14 -1.38 1.90
C LEU A 40 -7.71 -0.17 1.15
N VAL A 41 -7.92 -0.28 -0.16
CA VAL A 41 -8.48 0.83 -0.97
C VAL A 41 -9.86 1.23 -0.46
N ARG A 42 -10.73 0.26 -0.12
CA ARG A 42 -12.06 0.53 0.48
C ARG A 42 -11.95 1.25 1.82
N LEU A 43 -11.05 0.80 2.70
CA LEU A 43 -10.82 1.43 3.99
C LEU A 43 -10.36 2.89 3.82
N LEU A 44 -9.38 3.12 2.94
CA LEU A 44 -8.87 4.46 2.66
C LEU A 44 -9.98 5.36 2.08
N GLY A 45 -10.78 4.84 1.16
CA GLY A 45 -11.92 5.55 0.58
C GLY A 45 -12.96 5.94 1.63
N HIS A 46 -13.27 5.06 2.59
CA HIS A 46 -14.18 5.36 3.70
C HIS A 46 -13.71 6.56 4.52
N PHE A 47 -12.41 6.64 4.82
CA PHE A 47 -11.82 7.76 5.53
C PHE A 47 -11.45 8.95 4.63
N ARG A 48 -11.91 8.97 3.36
CA ARG A 48 -11.62 10.00 2.36
C ARG A 48 -10.11 10.28 2.20
N ILE A 49 -9.31 9.22 2.36
CA ILE A 49 -7.86 9.26 2.13
C ILE A 49 -7.63 9.08 0.63
N PRO A 50 -6.96 10.02 -0.05
CA PRO A 50 -6.64 9.89 -1.47
C PRO A 50 -5.73 8.70 -1.72
N VAL A 51 -5.91 8.03 -2.87
CA VAL A 51 -5.09 6.88 -3.29
C VAL A 51 -4.40 7.17 -4.60
N VAL A 52 -3.10 7.03 -4.63
CA VAL A 52 -2.29 7.06 -5.85
C VAL A 52 -1.91 5.63 -6.21
N VAL A 53 -2.24 5.24 -7.43
CA VAL A 53 -1.87 3.96 -8.02
C VAL A 53 -0.75 4.18 -9.01
N THR A 54 0.26 3.30 -9.01
CA THR A 54 1.27 3.29 -10.04
C THR A 54 1.20 2.04 -10.90
N LEU A 55 1.51 2.21 -12.18
CA LEU A 55 1.67 1.14 -13.16
C LEU A 55 3.04 1.26 -13.80
N GLU A 56 3.88 0.26 -13.62
CA GLU A 56 5.19 0.21 -14.25
C GLU A 56 5.07 -0.12 -15.74
N ARG A 57 5.71 0.67 -16.59
CA ARG A 57 5.74 0.44 -18.03
C ARG A 57 6.65 -0.72 -18.42
N PRO A 58 6.43 -1.36 -19.59
CA PRO A 58 5.34 -1.11 -20.53
C PRO A 58 4.02 -1.75 -20.06
N VAL A 59 2.97 -0.93 -19.94
CA VAL A 59 1.67 -1.36 -19.38
C VAL A 59 0.99 -2.41 -20.27
N GLU A 60 1.20 -2.36 -21.58
CA GLU A 60 0.65 -3.33 -22.53
C GLU A 60 1.11 -4.76 -22.24
N GLN A 61 2.33 -4.91 -21.71
CA GLN A 61 2.91 -6.22 -21.36
C GLN A 61 2.63 -6.61 -19.90
N LYS A 62 2.69 -5.64 -19.00
CA LYS A 62 2.55 -5.88 -17.55
C LYS A 62 1.10 -5.87 -17.08
N GLY A 63 0.20 -5.31 -17.89
CA GLY A 63 -1.21 -5.18 -17.59
C GLY A 63 -1.50 -4.06 -16.59
N ILE A 64 -2.77 -3.96 -16.23
CA ILE A 64 -3.31 -2.98 -15.28
C ILE A 64 -3.63 -3.64 -13.95
N LEU A 65 -4.19 -2.88 -13.01
CA LEU A 65 -4.74 -3.40 -11.76
C LEU A 65 -5.78 -4.51 -12.02
N PRO A 66 -5.91 -5.49 -11.10
CA PRO A 66 -7.08 -6.36 -11.06
C PRO A 66 -8.38 -5.56 -10.94
N ARG A 67 -9.41 -6.00 -11.69
CA ARG A 67 -10.72 -5.32 -11.70
C ARG A 67 -11.33 -5.15 -10.31
N GLU A 68 -11.09 -6.12 -9.42
CA GLU A 68 -11.62 -6.11 -8.04
C GLU A 68 -11.03 -4.95 -7.21
N ILE A 69 -9.79 -4.54 -7.49
CA ILE A 69 -9.14 -3.39 -6.84
C ILE A 69 -9.58 -2.10 -7.54
N GLU A 70 -9.52 -2.09 -8.87
CA GLU A 70 -9.89 -0.93 -9.69
C GLU A 70 -11.32 -0.45 -9.38
N ALA A 71 -12.27 -1.37 -9.20
CA ALA A 71 -13.66 -1.07 -8.88
C ALA A 71 -13.87 -0.41 -7.50
N GLN A 72 -12.85 -0.36 -6.65
CA GLN A 72 -12.91 0.31 -5.34
C GLN A 72 -12.25 1.70 -5.34
N LEU A 73 -11.61 2.07 -6.44
CA LEU A 73 -11.01 3.40 -6.57
C LEU A 73 -12.13 4.44 -6.69
N GLY A 74 -12.13 5.41 -5.79
CA GLY A 74 -13.10 6.51 -5.79
C GLY A 74 -12.54 7.79 -6.43
N ASP A 75 -13.32 8.86 -6.34
CA ASP A 75 -13.00 10.17 -6.95
C ASP A 75 -11.70 10.81 -6.44
N LEU A 76 -11.21 10.36 -5.29
CA LEU A 76 -9.94 10.82 -4.72
C LEU A 76 -8.75 9.96 -5.17
N SER A 77 -8.95 9.05 -6.10
CA SER A 77 -7.90 8.16 -6.59
C SER A 77 -7.37 8.62 -7.94
N GLU A 78 -6.06 8.49 -8.15
CA GLU A 78 -5.43 8.80 -9.44
C GLU A 78 -4.39 7.73 -9.79
N THR A 79 -4.39 7.30 -11.06
CA THR A 79 -3.47 6.27 -11.57
C THR A 79 -2.43 6.91 -12.47
N PHE A 80 -1.17 6.56 -12.26
CA PHE A 80 -0.02 7.03 -13.03
C PHE A 80 0.79 5.85 -13.59
N GLU A 81 1.22 5.99 -14.81
CA GLU A 81 2.27 5.15 -15.36
C GLU A 81 3.65 5.72 -15.00
N LYS A 82 4.62 4.85 -14.77
CA LYS A 82 5.99 5.24 -14.41
C LYS A 82 7.06 4.46 -15.15
N ASP A 83 8.19 5.13 -15.39
CA ASP A 83 9.40 4.55 -15.99
C ASP A 83 10.49 4.28 -14.93
N PHE A 84 10.48 5.04 -13.83
CA PHE A 84 11.42 4.85 -12.74
C PHE A 84 10.88 3.86 -11.70
N PHE A 85 11.76 3.03 -11.13
CA PHE A 85 11.39 2.20 -9.98
C PHE A 85 10.99 3.06 -8.77
N ASP A 86 11.69 4.15 -8.55
CA ASP A 86 11.37 5.18 -7.56
C ASP A 86 10.29 6.14 -8.10
N LEU A 87 9.06 6.00 -7.63
CA LEU A 87 7.93 6.86 -8.05
C LEU A 87 8.19 8.35 -7.77
N SER A 88 9.05 8.69 -6.82
CA SER A 88 9.36 10.09 -6.49
C SER A 88 10.19 10.81 -7.56
N LYS A 89 10.78 10.06 -8.50
CA LYS A 89 11.48 10.59 -9.66
C LYS A 89 10.53 10.95 -10.80
N GLU A 90 9.31 10.43 -10.80
CA GLU A 90 8.27 10.80 -11.76
C GLU A 90 7.74 12.20 -11.46
N LYS A 91 8.00 13.14 -12.36
CA LYS A 91 7.61 14.55 -12.18
C LYS A 91 6.10 14.71 -11.92
N LYS A 92 5.26 13.96 -12.64
CA LYS A 92 3.80 14.01 -12.50
C LYS A 92 3.36 13.52 -11.14
N ILE A 93 3.87 12.38 -10.67
CA ILE A 93 3.57 11.80 -9.37
C ILE A 93 4.05 12.72 -8.25
N LYS A 94 5.30 13.18 -8.31
CA LYS A 94 5.87 14.11 -7.33
C LYS A 94 5.03 15.38 -7.20
N SER A 95 4.64 15.98 -8.32
CA SER A 95 3.80 17.18 -8.34
C SER A 95 2.40 16.92 -7.78
N HIS A 96 1.81 15.76 -8.09
CA HIS A 96 0.52 15.35 -7.55
C HIS A 96 0.56 15.17 -6.03
N LEU A 97 1.52 14.41 -5.52
CA LEU A 97 1.71 14.21 -4.07
C LEU A 97 1.91 15.54 -3.32
N ALA A 98 2.68 16.46 -3.89
CA ALA A 98 2.87 17.79 -3.32
C ALA A 98 1.55 18.59 -3.24
N ARG A 99 0.69 18.51 -4.27
CA ARG A 99 -0.63 19.17 -4.29
C ARG A 99 -1.61 18.61 -3.26
N LEU A 100 -1.54 17.32 -2.98
CA LEU A 100 -2.39 16.67 -1.97
C LEU A 100 -2.13 17.22 -0.55
N LYS A 101 -0.95 17.78 -0.29
CA LYS A 101 -0.54 18.30 1.03
C LYS A 101 -0.64 17.26 2.15
N ARG A 102 -0.55 15.98 1.81
CA ARG A 102 -0.53 14.85 2.73
C ARG A 102 0.92 14.50 3.07
N ARG A 103 1.21 14.17 4.29
CA ARG A 103 2.59 13.91 4.75
C ARG A 103 2.84 12.45 5.11
N GLN A 104 1.78 11.66 5.29
CA GLN A 104 1.83 10.27 5.70
C GLN A 104 1.48 9.38 4.51
N MET A 105 2.44 8.58 4.05
CA MET A 105 2.28 7.71 2.88
C MET A 105 2.06 6.28 3.35
N ILE A 106 0.87 5.72 3.10
CA ILE A 106 0.50 4.33 3.39
C ILE A 106 0.80 3.51 2.14
N VAL A 107 1.84 2.67 2.20
CA VAL A 107 2.42 1.99 1.04
C VAL A 107 2.06 0.52 1.01
N ALA A 108 1.56 0.05 -0.13
CA ALA A 108 1.34 -1.35 -0.45
C ALA A 108 1.76 -1.64 -1.89
N GLY A 109 2.09 -2.88 -2.21
CA GLY A 109 2.38 -3.30 -3.59
C GLY A 109 3.68 -4.05 -3.78
N CYS A 110 4.27 -3.94 -4.97
CA CYS A 110 5.45 -4.70 -5.39
C CYS A 110 6.43 -3.89 -6.26
N GLU A 111 7.62 -4.40 -6.56
CA GLU A 111 8.23 -5.49 -5.81
C GLU A 111 8.85 -4.93 -4.54
N THR A 112 8.77 -5.67 -3.46
CA THR A 112 9.23 -5.25 -2.11
C THR A 112 10.65 -4.72 -2.13
N ASP A 113 11.55 -5.41 -2.83
CA ASP A 113 12.99 -5.15 -2.90
C ASP A 113 13.41 -4.27 -4.11
N VAL A 114 12.46 -3.83 -4.93
CA VAL A 114 12.71 -2.96 -6.10
C VAL A 114 11.88 -1.69 -6.01
N CYS A 115 10.67 -1.68 -6.56
CA CYS A 115 9.86 -0.45 -6.68
C CYS A 115 9.40 0.08 -5.33
N VAL A 116 8.98 -0.80 -4.42
CA VAL A 116 8.58 -0.40 -3.06
C VAL A 116 9.77 0.16 -2.30
N LEU A 117 10.90 -0.58 -2.28
CA LEU A 117 12.12 -0.13 -1.61
C LEU A 117 12.55 1.25 -2.11
N GLN A 118 12.73 1.40 -3.42
CA GLN A 118 13.25 2.65 -3.99
C GLN A 118 12.28 3.82 -3.82
N SER A 119 10.98 3.58 -3.99
CA SER A 119 9.95 4.60 -3.78
C SER A 119 9.89 5.06 -2.33
N CYS A 120 9.93 4.13 -1.37
CA CYS A 120 9.95 4.49 0.05
C CYS A 120 11.19 5.32 0.42
N LEU A 121 12.38 4.95 -0.08
CA LEU A 121 13.60 5.73 0.14
C LEU A 121 13.50 7.14 -0.47
N GLY A 122 12.96 7.26 -1.68
CA GLY A 122 12.72 8.53 -2.32
C GLY A 122 11.73 9.42 -1.56
N LEU A 123 10.63 8.83 -1.07
CA LEU A 123 9.63 9.52 -0.26
C LEU A 123 10.19 10.00 1.07
N LEU A 124 10.96 9.16 1.79
CA LEU A 124 11.66 9.52 3.02
C LEU A 124 12.62 10.70 2.79
N THR A 125 13.38 10.66 1.69
CA THR A 125 14.29 11.75 1.28
C THR A 125 13.54 13.06 1.03
N LEU A 126 12.31 13.00 0.52
CA LEU A 126 11.43 14.16 0.33
C LEU A 126 10.74 14.64 1.62
N GLY A 127 10.99 13.99 2.76
CA GLY A 127 10.46 14.35 4.06
C GLY A 127 9.04 13.84 4.33
N TYR A 128 8.56 12.85 3.58
CA TYR A 128 7.33 12.15 3.92
C TYR A 128 7.54 11.15 5.06
N GLU A 129 6.50 10.91 5.83
CA GLU A 129 6.43 9.81 6.79
C GLU A 129 5.90 8.57 6.02
N VAL A 130 6.66 7.48 6.03
CA VAL A 130 6.33 6.29 5.25
C VAL A 130 5.86 5.15 6.15
N TYR A 131 4.66 4.67 5.92
CA TYR A 131 4.01 3.55 6.62
C TYR A 131 3.80 2.41 5.62
N VAL A 132 4.45 1.29 5.85
CA VAL A 132 4.46 0.16 4.92
C VAL A 132 3.52 -0.94 5.42
N MET A 133 2.60 -1.36 4.58
CA MET A 133 1.62 -2.41 4.87
C MET A 133 2.26 -3.78 4.70
N GLU A 134 2.73 -4.40 5.79
CA GLU A 134 3.55 -5.60 5.79
C GLU A 134 2.92 -6.77 5.03
N GLU A 135 1.61 -7.00 5.25
CA GLU A 135 0.87 -8.10 4.60
C GLU A 135 0.51 -7.85 3.14
N LEU A 136 0.76 -6.64 2.64
CA LEU A 136 0.42 -6.19 1.29
C LEU A 136 1.66 -5.98 0.42
N LEU A 137 2.81 -6.42 0.91
CA LEU A 137 4.03 -6.47 0.14
C LEU A 137 4.18 -7.84 -0.53
N PHE A 138 4.67 -7.84 -1.75
CA PHE A 138 5.07 -9.07 -2.45
C PHE A 138 6.20 -8.82 -3.43
N SER A 139 6.89 -9.89 -3.80
CA SER A 139 7.98 -9.86 -4.75
C SER A 139 8.11 -11.23 -5.43
N SER A 140 8.71 -11.25 -6.61
CA SER A 140 9.20 -12.48 -7.23
C SER A 140 10.43 -13.07 -6.51
N SER A 141 11.13 -12.24 -5.74
CA SER A 141 12.26 -12.67 -4.89
C SER A 141 11.79 -13.53 -3.73
N ARG A 142 12.53 -14.61 -3.45
CA ARG A 142 12.22 -15.50 -2.33
C ARG A 142 12.58 -14.91 -0.96
N ASN A 143 13.52 -13.97 -0.93
CA ASN A 143 13.97 -13.32 0.29
C ASN A 143 14.06 -11.81 0.08
N VAL A 144 13.29 -11.09 0.85
CA VAL A 144 13.23 -9.61 0.85
C VAL A 144 13.65 -9.00 2.19
N ASP A 145 14.19 -9.81 3.11
CA ASP A 145 14.50 -9.40 4.48
C ASP A 145 15.48 -8.22 4.52
N SER A 146 16.48 -8.22 3.63
CA SER A 146 17.45 -7.12 3.54
C SER A 146 16.82 -5.80 3.12
N ALA A 147 15.83 -5.85 2.21
CA ALA A 147 15.10 -4.67 1.77
C ALA A 147 14.22 -4.13 2.91
N ILE A 148 13.52 -5.01 3.61
CA ILE A 148 12.69 -4.66 4.78
C ILE A 148 13.56 -4.09 5.91
N ALA A 149 14.69 -4.74 6.21
CA ALA A 149 15.62 -4.27 7.24
C ALA A 149 16.16 -2.86 6.91
N ARG A 150 16.52 -2.63 5.64
CA ARG A 150 16.96 -1.32 5.17
C ARG A 150 15.86 -0.27 5.32
N LEU A 151 14.65 -0.55 4.90
CA LEU A 151 13.52 0.39 5.03
C LEU A 151 13.26 0.77 6.49
N LYS A 152 13.30 -0.22 7.41
CA LYS A 152 13.15 0.02 8.86
C LYS A 152 14.29 0.90 9.39
N ALA A 153 15.53 0.66 8.97
CA ALA A 153 16.70 1.46 9.37
C ALA A 153 16.61 2.91 8.88
N GLU A 154 16.03 3.13 7.70
CA GLU A 154 15.83 4.47 7.12
C GLU A 154 14.57 5.19 7.68
N GLY A 155 13.85 4.56 8.59
CA GLY A 155 12.74 5.20 9.33
C GLY A 155 11.34 4.95 8.77
N ALA A 156 11.17 4.00 7.84
CA ALA A 156 9.85 3.52 7.47
C ALA A 156 9.22 2.71 8.62
N VAL A 157 7.94 2.93 8.87
CA VAL A 157 7.17 2.23 9.90
C VAL A 157 6.39 1.11 9.24
N PHE A 158 6.54 -0.11 9.73
CA PHE A 158 5.79 -1.26 9.23
C PHE A 158 4.54 -1.49 10.07
N LEU A 159 3.41 -1.65 9.41
CA LEU A 159 2.11 -1.84 10.03
C LEU A 159 1.41 -3.05 9.43
N THR A 160 0.58 -3.70 10.26
CA THR A 160 -0.44 -4.61 9.76
C THR A 160 -1.70 -3.83 9.37
N TYR A 161 -2.54 -4.42 8.54
CA TYR A 161 -3.85 -3.84 8.24
C TYR A 161 -4.67 -3.62 9.51
N LYS A 162 -4.63 -4.57 10.43
CA LYS A 162 -5.31 -4.47 11.72
C LYS A 162 -4.86 -3.22 12.51
N THR A 163 -3.56 -2.97 12.56
CA THR A 163 -3.01 -1.78 13.23
C THR A 163 -3.52 -0.50 12.56
N LEU A 164 -3.42 -0.42 11.24
CA LEU A 164 -3.92 0.73 10.47
C LEU A 164 -5.42 0.96 10.72
N TYR A 165 -6.21 -0.11 10.64
CA TYR A 165 -7.66 -0.07 10.84
C TYR A 165 -8.02 0.56 12.19
N TYR A 166 -7.42 0.07 13.28
CA TYR A 166 -7.73 0.57 14.61
C TYR A 166 -7.12 1.96 14.90
N GLU A 167 -6.03 2.33 14.26
CA GLU A 167 -5.53 3.71 14.34
C GLU A 167 -6.46 4.71 13.64
N LEU A 168 -7.10 4.30 12.54
CA LEU A 168 -8.03 5.17 11.80
C LEU A 168 -9.39 5.34 12.51
N ILE A 169 -9.90 4.31 13.20
CA ILE A 169 -11.20 4.41 13.92
C ILE A 169 -11.07 5.01 15.32
N GLU A 170 -9.89 4.99 15.92
CA GLU A 170 -9.50 5.61 17.19
C GLU A 170 -10.27 5.15 18.43
N SER A 171 -11.58 4.86 18.35
CA SER A 171 -12.43 4.54 19.51
C SER A 171 -13.30 3.31 19.28
N VAL A 172 -13.67 2.64 20.37
CA VAL A 172 -14.65 1.54 20.35
C VAL A 172 -16.07 2.10 20.21
N GLY A 173 -16.96 1.35 19.55
CA GLY A 173 -18.38 1.72 19.43
C GLY A 173 -18.65 2.80 18.37
N THR A 174 -17.75 3.02 17.44
CA THR A 174 -18.03 3.85 16.27
C THR A 174 -18.90 3.08 15.29
N ASP A 175 -20.19 3.40 15.26
CA ASP A 175 -21.18 2.89 14.27
C ASP A 175 -20.89 3.40 12.83
N THR A 176 -19.72 3.96 12.62
CA THR A 176 -19.38 4.68 11.37
C THR A 176 -18.72 3.81 10.33
N LEU A 177 -18.33 2.58 10.67
CA LEU A 177 -17.74 1.68 9.67
C LEU A 177 -18.85 0.96 8.90
N PRO A 178 -18.74 0.87 7.58
CA PRO A 178 -19.61 -0.03 6.82
C PRO A 178 -19.54 -1.43 7.43
N HIS A 179 -20.69 -2.02 7.73
CA HIS A 179 -20.80 -3.39 8.26
C HIS A 179 -20.12 -4.45 7.37
N ASP A 180 -19.78 -4.07 6.13
CA ASP A 180 -19.15 -4.92 5.12
C ASP A 180 -17.65 -4.65 4.92
N LEU A 181 -17.03 -3.71 5.69
CA LEU A 181 -15.58 -3.65 5.77
C LEU A 181 -15.14 -4.83 6.64
N PRO A 182 -14.54 -5.87 6.03
CA PRO A 182 -14.15 -7.03 6.80
C PRO A 182 -13.14 -6.60 7.87
N ASP A 183 -13.40 -7.00 9.11
CA ASP A 183 -12.36 -7.09 10.11
C ASP A 183 -11.33 -8.09 9.55
N MET A 184 -10.22 -7.58 9.03
CA MET A 184 -9.17 -8.41 8.44
C MET A 184 -8.45 -9.29 9.48
N ALA A 185 -8.81 -9.22 10.75
CA ALA A 185 -8.42 -10.22 11.74
C ALA A 185 -8.83 -11.66 11.32
N VAL A 186 -9.75 -11.80 10.37
CA VAL A 186 -10.26 -13.09 9.87
C VAL A 186 -9.46 -13.64 8.68
N VAL A 187 -8.64 -12.84 7.99
CA VAL A 187 -8.02 -13.29 6.73
C VAL A 187 -6.69 -14.01 6.93
N ASP A 188 -6.11 -14.04 8.12
CA ASP A 188 -4.89 -14.81 8.40
C ASP A 188 -4.70 -15.24 9.85
N SER A 189 -5.56 -16.08 10.32
CA SER A 189 -5.09 -17.06 11.26
C SER A 189 -4.40 -18.20 10.50
N ALA A 190 -3.18 -17.98 10.02
CA ALA A 190 -2.29 -19.12 9.88
C ALA A 190 -2.26 -19.79 11.25
N PRO A 191 -2.49 -21.12 11.35
CA PRO A 191 -2.47 -21.77 12.64
C PRO A 191 -1.14 -21.44 13.31
N ALA A 192 -1.20 -20.84 14.50
CA ALA A 192 -0.03 -20.58 15.30
C ALA A 192 0.77 -21.87 15.31
N LYS A 193 2.00 -21.87 14.82
CA LYS A 193 2.91 -23.00 15.01
C LYS A 193 2.98 -23.18 16.52
N LYS A 194 2.36 -24.26 17.00
CA LYS A 194 2.57 -24.72 18.39
C LYS A 194 4.08 -24.97 18.50
N VAL A 195 4.71 -24.19 19.35
CA VAL A 195 6.08 -24.43 19.84
C VAL A 195 6.06 -25.70 20.68
#